data_f84e8ffb4bd005c24788977f6abeee3a
#
_entry.id   f84e8ffb4bd005c24788977f6abeee3a
#
_cell.length_a   1.000
_cell.length_b   1.000
_cell.length_c   1.000
_cell.angle_alpha   90.00
_cell.angle_beta   90.00
_cell.angle_gamma   90.00
#
_symmetry.space_group_name_H-M   'P 1'
#
loop_
_entity.id
_entity.type
_entity.pdbx_description
1 polymer ?
#
loop_
_entity_poly.entity_id
_entity_poly.type
_entity_poly.pdbx_seq_one_letter_code
_entity_poly.pdbx_strand_id
1 'polypeptide(L)'
;MIAPRLDDYAAIVGPERIAVLRRMARRLDGLSVAMVNSTRVGGGVAEILARQIPLLNELGIKARWEVIEGTPEFFDATKAMHNALQGTPAELTPARREAYLATNRRNAGRLDLAADVVVVHDPQPAALVEFARTPVPWVWRCHIDAARPNRAWWSFLRPFVARYDASIFSMASFARNLPHPQYLIQPAIDPLAP
;
A
#
# COMPACT_ATOMS: atom_id res chain seq x y z
N MET A 1 8.10 3.40 -21.83
CA MET A 1 9.32 3.44 -21.00
C MET A 1 9.65 2.01 -20.59
N ILE A 2 10.86 1.52 -20.83
CA ILE A 2 11.30 0.18 -20.39
C ILE A 2 11.47 0.22 -18.88
N ALA A 3 10.95 -0.78 -18.15
CA ALA A 3 11.17 -0.88 -16.71
C ALA A 3 12.67 -1.08 -16.43
N PRO A 4 13.25 -0.38 -15.43
CA PRO A 4 14.65 -0.55 -15.08
C PRO A 4 14.88 -1.98 -14.56
N ARG A 5 16.06 -2.51 -14.85
CA ARG A 5 16.52 -3.79 -14.33
C ARG A 5 17.34 -3.57 -13.06
N LEU A 6 17.45 -4.60 -12.25
CA LEU A 6 18.21 -4.53 -11.00
C LEU A 6 19.68 -4.12 -11.24
N ASP A 7 20.29 -4.63 -12.34
CA ASP A 7 21.67 -4.30 -12.68
C ASP A 7 21.88 -2.84 -13.11
N ASP A 8 20.84 -2.14 -13.57
CA ASP A 8 20.93 -0.72 -13.93
C ASP A 8 21.28 0.15 -12.69
N TYR A 9 20.92 -0.33 -11.50
CA TYR A 9 21.23 0.33 -10.23
C TYR A 9 22.65 0.06 -9.73
N ALA A 10 23.38 -0.91 -10.30
CA ALA A 10 24.70 -1.30 -9.81
C ALA A 10 25.73 -0.15 -9.85
N ALA A 11 25.62 0.76 -10.85
CA ALA A 11 26.46 1.95 -10.94
C ALA A 11 26.23 2.95 -9.79
N ILE A 12 25.06 2.91 -9.15
CA ILE A 12 24.64 3.86 -8.10
C ILE A 12 24.90 3.26 -6.71
N VAL A 13 24.47 2.01 -6.50
CA VAL A 13 24.50 1.38 -5.17
C VAL A 13 25.67 0.42 -4.96
N GLY A 14 26.42 0.12 -6.01
CA GLY A 14 27.50 -0.88 -6.01
C GLY A 14 26.98 -2.31 -6.29
N PRO A 15 27.80 -3.12 -7.00
CA PRO A 15 27.43 -4.50 -7.34
C PRO A 15 27.25 -5.39 -6.11
N GLU A 16 27.96 -5.12 -5.01
CA GLU A 16 27.85 -5.89 -3.76
C GLU A 16 26.45 -5.78 -3.16
N ARG A 17 25.82 -4.61 -3.20
CA ARG A 17 24.44 -4.40 -2.72
C ARG A 17 23.44 -5.16 -3.58
N ILE A 18 23.63 -5.17 -4.90
CA ILE A 18 22.81 -5.98 -5.80
C ILE A 18 22.94 -7.47 -5.47
N ALA A 19 24.16 -7.96 -5.23
CA ALA A 19 24.41 -9.35 -4.83
C ALA A 19 23.74 -9.70 -3.49
N VAL A 20 23.76 -8.76 -2.52
CA VAL A 20 23.05 -8.93 -1.23
C VAL A 20 21.56 -9.04 -1.45
N LEU A 21 20.94 -8.16 -2.25
CA LEU A 21 19.50 -8.20 -2.56
C LEU A 21 19.13 -9.54 -3.20
N ARG A 22 19.86 -9.98 -4.22
CA ARG A 22 19.64 -11.29 -4.86
C ARG A 22 19.74 -12.45 -3.87
N ARG A 23 20.71 -12.40 -2.95
CA ARG A 23 20.86 -13.43 -1.91
C ARG A 23 19.67 -13.45 -0.94
N MET A 24 19.19 -12.27 -0.52
CA MET A 24 18.03 -12.16 0.36
C MET A 24 16.76 -12.66 -0.34
N ALA A 25 16.58 -12.29 -1.60
CA ALA A 25 15.41 -12.66 -2.40
C ALA A 25 15.28 -14.18 -2.63
N ARG A 26 16.38 -14.92 -2.67
CA ARG A 26 16.33 -16.39 -2.78
C ARG A 26 15.49 -17.07 -1.70
N ARG A 27 15.32 -16.44 -0.53
CA ARG A 27 14.46 -16.96 0.55
C ARG A 27 12.98 -16.76 0.27
N LEU A 28 12.66 -15.92 -0.70
CA LEU A 28 11.30 -15.52 -1.10
C LEU A 28 10.99 -15.98 -2.54
N ASP A 29 11.86 -16.80 -3.13
CA ASP A 29 11.71 -17.26 -4.51
C ASP A 29 10.38 -18.00 -4.69
N GLY A 30 9.64 -17.60 -5.71
CA GLY A 30 8.31 -18.11 -5.99
C GLY A 30 7.17 -17.58 -5.13
N LEU A 31 7.47 -16.82 -4.03
CA LEU A 31 6.44 -16.19 -3.21
C LEU A 31 5.60 -15.23 -4.05
N SER A 32 4.28 -15.35 -3.96
CA SER A 32 3.34 -14.46 -4.65
C SER A 32 2.87 -13.32 -3.74
N VAL A 33 2.86 -12.08 -4.28
CA VAL A 33 2.44 -10.88 -3.55
C VAL A 33 1.46 -10.08 -4.39
N ALA A 34 0.26 -9.83 -3.84
CA ALA A 34 -0.70 -8.88 -4.42
C ALA A 34 -0.52 -7.51 -3.76
N MET A 35 -0.13 -6.50 -4.53
CA MET A 35 0.00 -5.12 -4.08
C MET A 35 -1.19 -4.31 -4.55
N VAL A 36 -1.97 -3.76 -3.63
CA VAL A 36 -3.22 -3.06 -3.90
C VAL A 36 -3.09 -1.58 -3.59
N ASN A 37 -3.43 -0.72 -4.54
CA ASN A 37 -3.56 0.72 -4.29
C ASN A 37 -4.78 1.33 -5.03
N SER A 38 -4.93 2.66 -4.96
CA SER A 38 -6.12 3.35 -5.48
C SER A 38 -5.98 3.90 -6.90
N THR A 39 -4.79 3.92 -7.49
CA THR A 39 -4.57 4.45 -8.85
C THR A 39 -3.34 3.83 -9.51
N ARG A 40 -3.38 3.68 -10.82
CA ARG A 40 -2.23 3.22 -11.61
C ARG A 40 -1.34 4.37 -12.08
N VAL A 41 -1.86 5.57 -12.09
CA VAL A 41 -1.16 6.78 -12.56
C VAL A 41 -1.38 7.94 -11.61
N GLY A 42 -0.36 8.78 -11.47
CA GLY A 42 -0.40 9.93 -10.58
C GLY A 42 -0.24 9.57 -9.10
N GLY A 43 0.63 10.29 -8.42
CA GLY A 43 0.94 10.11 -7.00
C GLY A 43 2.07 9.13 -6.71
N GLY A 44 2.78 9.40 -5.61
CA GLY A 44 4.02 8.72 -5.25
C GLY A 44 3.91 7.20 -5.09
N VAL A 45 2.78 6.68 -4.62
CA VAL A 45 2.60 5.22 -4.47
C VAL A 45 2.54 4.52 -5.82
N ALA A 46 1.86 5.11 -6.82
CA ALA A 46 1.83 4.56 -8.17
C ALA A 46 3.23 4.54 -8.80
N GLU A 47 4.02 5.61 -8.59
CA GLU A 47 5.40 5.70 -9.05
C GLU A 47 6.29 4.64 -8.41
N ILE A 48 6.18 4.47 -7.08
CA ILE A 48 6.90 3.42 -6.34
C ILE A 48 6.56 2.03 -6.90
N LEU A 49 5.28 1.70 -7.03
CA LEU A 49 4.84 0.38 -7.48
C LEU A 49 5.21 0.10 -8.94
N ALA A 50 5.17 1.11 -9.81
CA ALA A 50 5.60 0.98 -11.21
C ALA A 50 7.07 0.57 -11.35
N ARG A 51 7.91 0.90 -10.37
CA ARG A 51 9.33 0.51 -10.30
C ARG A 51 9.57 -0.74 -9.47
N GLN A 52 8.92 -0.84 -8.33
CA GLN A 52 9.15 -1.93 -7.38
C GLN A 52 8.68 -3.29 -7.90
N ILE A 53 7.52 -3.35 -8.56
CA ILE A 53 6.96 -4.63 -9.02
C ILE A 53 7.84 -5.32 -10.07
N PRO A 54 8.34 -4.66 -11.13
CA PRO A 54 9.28 -5.28 -12.04
C PRO A 54 10.56 -5.80 -11.38
N LEU A 55 11.11 -5.04 -10.41
CA LEU A 55 12.31 -5.43 -9.68
C LEU A 55 12.07 -6.65 -8.76
N LEU A 56 10.91 -6.72 -8.11
CA LEU A 56 10.52 -7.90 -7.33
C LEU A 56 10.39 -9.13 -8.22
N ASN A 57 9.78 -8.98 -9.40
CA ASN A 57 9.64 -10.08 -10.35
C ASN A 57 11.01 -10.53 -10.90
N GLU A 58 11.95 -9.61 -11.15
CA GLU A 58 13.33 -9.97 -11.53
C GLU A 58 14.06 -10.75 -10.40
N LEU A 59 13.70 -10.48 -9.14
CA LEU A 59 14.22 -11.17 -7.97
C LEU A 59 13.54 -12.53 -7.69
N GLY A 60 12.62 -13.00 -8.53
CA GLY A 60 11.91 -14.27 -8.38
C GLY A 60 10.64 -14.20 -7.51
N ILE A 61 10.25 -13.01 -7.05
CA ILE A 61 9.01 -12.80 -6.28
C ILE A 61 7.89 -12.51 -7.28
N LYS A 62 6.81 -13.28 -7.26
CA LYS A 62 5.65 -13.12 -8.16
C LYS A 62 4.76 -11.96 -7.72
N ALA A 63 5.27 -10.73 -7.86
CA ALA A 63 4.54 -9.54 -7.48
C ALA A 63 3.58 -9.09 -8.58
N ARG A 64 2.33 -8.78 -8.22
CA ARG A 64 1.34 -8.19 -9.12
C ARG A 64 0.72 -6.94 -8.52
N TRP A 65 0.23 -6.09 -9.40
CA TRP A 65 -0.36 -4.81 -9.04
C TRP A 65 -1.85 -4.80 -9.32
N GLU A 66 -2.62 -4.77 -8.26
CA GLU A 66 -4.07 -4.63 -8.27
C GLU A 66 -4.46 -3.18 -7.98
N VAL A 67 -5.45 -2.66 -8.71
CA VAL A 67 -5.94 -1.28 -8.53
C VAL A 67 -7.45 -1.31 -8.32
N ILE A 68 -7.90 -0.63 -7.25
CA ILE A 68 -9.33 -0.50 -6.99
C ILE A 68 -10.00 0.41 -8.03
N GLU A 69 -11.22 0.07 -8.39
CA GLU A 69 -12.09 0.93 -9.20
C GLU A 69 -13.01 1.71 -8.28
N GLY A 70 -12.92 3.04 -8.36
CA GLY A 70 -13.74 3.96 -7.56
C GLY A 70 -14.70 4.77 -8.41
N THR A 71 -15.79 5.25 -7.80
CA THR A 71 -16.67 6.29 -8.35
C THR A 71 -16.15 7.67 -7.98
N PRO A 72 -16.64 8.76 -8.61
CA PRO A 72 -16.30 10.12 -8.18
C PRO A 72 -16.54 10.37 -6.70
N GLU A 73 -17.64 9.84 -6.14
CA GLU A 73 -18.00 9.98 -4.72
C GLU A 73 -17.00 9.27 -3.81
N PHE A 74 -16.49 8.10 -4.24
CA PHE A 74 -15.43 7.41 -3.52
C PHE A 74 -14.14 8.21 -3.51
N PHE A 75 -13.75 8.79 -4.64
CA PHE A 75 -12.53 9.59 -4.72
C PHE A 75 -12.66 10.90 -3.94
N ASP A 76 -13.84 11.54 -3.90
CA ASP A 76 -14.10 12.68 -3.00
C ASP A 76 -13.96 12.26 -1.53
N ALA A 77 -14.61 11.16 -1.14
CA ALA A 77 -14.54 10.65 0.23
C ALA A 77 -13.10 10.31 0.65
N THR A 78 -12.34 9.65 -0.22
CA THR A 78 -10.97 9.24 0.11
C THR A 78 -9.97 10.38 0.05
N LYS A 79 -10.20 11.41 -0.76
CA LYS A 79 -9.44 12.67 -0.73
C LYS A 79 -9.67 13.41 0.59
N ALA A 80 -10.93 13.50 1.03
CA ALA A 80 -11.27 14.07 2.33
C ALA A 80 -10.64 13.28 3.48
N MET A 81 -10.67 11.94 3.42
CA MET A 81 -10.02 11.04 4.38
C MET A 81 -8.50 11.28 4.42
N HIS A 82 -7.85 11.30 3.26
CA HIS A 82 -6.40 11.52 3.15
C HIS A 82 -5.99 12.84 3.84
N ASN A 83 -6.67 13.94 3.52
CA ASN A 83 -6.40 15.24 4.11
C ASN A 83 -6.67 15.25 5.63
N ALA A 84 -7.78 14.63 6.06
CA ALA A 84 -8.15 14.54 7.47
C ALA A 84 -7.17 13.69 8.29
N LEU A 85 -6.63 12.63 7.73
CA LEU A 85 -5.61 11.81 8.39
C LEU A 85 -4.28 12.56 8.57
N GLN A 86 -4.02 13.57 7.73
CA GLN A 86 -2.89 14.50 7.87
C GLN A 86 -3.23 15.75 8.71
N GLY A 87 -4.37 15.77 9.40
CA GLY A 87 -4.76 16.83 10.33
C GLY A 87 -5.62 17.95 9.74
N THR A 88 -5.90 17.94 8.44
CA THR A 88 -6.80 18.95 7.84
C THR A 88 -8.25 18.71 8.27
N PRO A 89 -9.02 19.73 8.66
CA PRO A 89 -10.43 19.58 8.97
C PRO A 89 -11.22 19.06 7.76
N ALA A 90 -11.92 17.96 7.93
CA ALA A 90 -12.83 17.41 6.94
C ALA A 90 -13.95 16.64 7.64
N GLU A 91 -15.18 16.83 7.19
CA GLU A 91 -16.33 16.14 7.76
C GLU A 91 -16.43 14.71 7.25
N LEU A 92 -16.70 13.78 8.17
CA LEU A 92 -17.03 12.39 7.86
C LEU A 92 -18.55 12.22 7.78
N THR A 93 -19.12 12.53 6.62
CA THR A 93 -20.56 12.40 6.39
C THR A 93 -20.99 10.92 6.21
N PRO A 94 -22.27 10.57 6.45
CA PRO A 94 -22.81 9.26 6.16
C PRO A 94 -22.61 8.85 4.68
N ALA A 95 -22.78 9.76 3.74
CA ALA A 95 -22.56 9.51 2.31
C ALA A 95 -21.11 9.14 1.99
N ARG A 96 -20.13 9.81 2.58
CA ARG A 96 -18.70 9.48 2.42
C ARG A 96 -18.36 8.11 2.99
N ARG A 97 -18.93 7.76 4.15
CA ARG A 97 -18.77 6.42 4.74
C ARG A 97 -19.30 5.34 3.80
N GLU A 98 -20.53 5.53 3.30
CA GLU A 98 -21.17 4.56 2.41
C GLU A 98 -20.40 4.41 1.09
N ALA A 99 -20.01 5.50 0.44
CA ALA A 99 -19.20 5.46 -0.79
C ALA A 99 -17.88 4.69 -0.59
N TYR A 100 -17.21 4.92 0.54
CA TYR A 100 -15.97 4.23 0.90
C TYR A 100 -16.19 2.72 1.09
N LEU A 101 -17.18 2.33 1.89
CA LEU A 101 -17.46 0.91 2.20
C LEU A 101 -17.99 0.16 0.98
N ALA A 102 -18.94 0.74 0.25
CA ALA A 102 -19.52 0.13 -0.96
C ALA A 102 -18.44 -0.14 -2.02
N THR A 103 -17.52 0.81 -2.22
CA THR A 103 -16.40 0.64 -3.17
C THR A 103 -15.43 -0.45 -2.73
N ASN A 104 -15.02 -0.47 -1.46
CA ASN A 104 -14.12 -1.52 -0.95
C ASN A 104 -14.79 -2.90 -1.04
N ARG A 105 -16.09 -3.02 -0.69
CA ARG A 105 -16.85 -4.28 -0.83
C ARG A 105 -16.90 -4.77 -2.27
N ARG A 106 -17.20 -3.89 -3.23
CA ARG A 106 -17.24 -4.25 -4.65
C ARG A 106 -15.87 -4.73 -5.13
N ASN A 107 -14.80 -4.04 -4.77
CA ASN A 107 -13.44 -4.38 -5.18
C ASN A 107 -12.93 -5.68 -4.53
N ALA A 108 -13.36 -6.02 -3.32
CA ALA A 108 -13.03 -7.29 -2.68
C ALA A 108 -13.48 -8.53 -3.48
N GLY A 109 -14.58 -8.41 -4.24
CA GLY A 109 -15.05 -9.47 -5.14
C GLY A 109 -14.47 -9.42 -6.56
N ARG A 110 -13.75 -8.32 -6.91
CA ARG A 110 -13.23 -8.09 -8.27
C ARG A 110 -11.73 -8.32 -8.40
N LEU A 111 -10.96 -7.94 -7.37
CA LEU A 111 -9.49 -8.00 -7.41
C LEU A 111 -8.99 -9.44 -7.29
N ASP A 112 -7.90 -9.75 -7.99
CA ASP A 112 -7.18 -11.00 -7.78
C ASP A 112 -6.28 -10.88 -6.53
N LEU A 113 -6.82 -11.35 -5.40
CA LEU A 113 -6.13 -11.37 -4.12
C LEU A 113 -5.58 -12.76 -3.75
N ALA A 114 -5.59 -13.71 -4.69
CA ALA A 114 -5.05 -15.05 -4.50
C ALA A 114 -3.50 -15.03 -4.51
N ALA A 115 -2.89 -14.69 -3.40
CA ALA A 115 -1.44 -14.55 -3.21
C ALA A 115 -1.03 -15.14 -1.85
N ASP A 116 0.27 -15.33 -1.62
CA ASP A 116 0.80 -15.72 -0.31
C ASP A 116 0.78 -14.56 0.68
N VAL A 117 0.84 -13.32 0.17
CA VAL A 117 0.73 -12.08 0.97
C VAL A 117 -0.03 -11.02 0.18
N VAL A 118 -0.92 -10.29 0.86
CA VAL A 118 -1.59 -9.10 0.32
C VAL A 118 -1.03 -7.85 0.99
N VAL A 119 -0.52 -6.91 0.21
CA VAL A 119 -0.03 -5.60 0.68
C VAL A 119 -0.96 -4.50 0.18
N VAL A 120 -1.61 -3.82 1.12
CA VAL A 120 -2.57 -2.75 0.82
C VAL A 120 -1.92 -1.41 1.12
N HIS A 121 -1.88 -0.53 0.13
CA HIS A 121 -1.23 0.77 0.20
C HIS A 121 -2.25 1.87 0.51
N ASP A 122 -1.97 2.65 1.55
CA ASP A 122 -2.73 3.81 1.99
C ASP A 122 -4.16 3.52 2.51
N PRO A 123 -4.89 4.55 2.98
CA PRO A 123 -6.21 4.36 3.58
C PRO A 123 -7.33 4.06 2.57
N GLN A 124 -7.18 4.38 1.27
CA GLN A 124 -8.27 4.25 0.30
C GLN A 124 -8.76 2.81 0.18
N PRO A 125 -7.89 1.78 -0.03
CA PRO A 125 -8.31 0.38 -0.09
C PRO A 125 -8.30 -0.33 1.26
N ALA A 126 -8.07 0.37 2.37
CA ALA A 126 -7.78 -0.29 3.65
C ALA A 126 -8.96 -1.13 4.20
N ALA A 127 -10.21 -0.84 3.82
CA ALA A 127 -11.35 -1.65 4.23
C ALA A 127 -11.53 -2.94 3.40
N LEU A 128 -10.71 -3.20 2.39
CA LEU A 128 -10.74 -4.48 1.64
C LEU A 128 -10.63 -5.69 2.57
N VAL A 129 -9.81 -5.61 3.62
CA VAL A 129 -9.61 -6.69 4.60
C VAL A 129 -10.91 -7.14 5.27
N GLU A 130 -11.91 -6.26 5.38
CA GLU A 130 -13.23 -6.57 5.95
C GLU A 130 -14.05 -7.45 5.01
N PHE A 131 -13.91 -7.27 3.71
CA PHE A 131 -14.78 -7.87 2.70
C PHE A 131 -14.10 -9.00 1.92
N ALA A 132 -12.78 -9.03 1.84
CA ALA A 132 -12.02 -10.08 1.19
C ALA A 132 -11.89 -11.31 2.11
N ARG A 133 -12.21 -12.50 1.57
CA ARG A 133 -12.16 -13.77 2.32
C ARG A 133 -10.93 -14.59 1.93
N THR A 134 -9.75 -14.03 2.14
CA THR A 134 -8.48 -14.72 1.88
C THR A 134 -7.80 -15.09 3.19
N PRO A 135 -7.38 -16.35 3.39
CA PRO A 135 -6.76 -16.81 4.64
C PRO A 135 -5.24 -16.55 4.67
N VAL A 136 -4.77 -15.52 3.96
CA VAL A 136 -3.36 -15.16 3.86
C VAL A 136 -3.01 -13.94 4.70
N PRO A 137 -1.74 -13.71 5.05
CA PRO A 137 -1.31 -12.50 5.75
C PRO A 137 -1.61 -11.23 4.95
N TRP A 138 -2.11 -10.22 5.65
CA TRP A 138 -2.40 -8.89 5.12
C TRP A 138 -1.50 -7.86 5.76
N VAL A 139 -0.84 -7.04 4.97
CA VAL A 139 0.05 -5.96 5.41
C VAL A 139 -0.52 -4.61 4.96
N TRP A 140 -0.71 -3.69 5.90
CA TRP A 140 -1.10 -2.32 5.58
C TRP A 140 0.13 -1.43 5.48
N ARG A 141 0.39 -0.85 4.32
CA ARG A 141 1.44 0.15 4.13
C ARG A 141 0.87 1.55 4.07
N CYS A 142 1.07 2.33 5.12
CA CYS A 142 0.66 3.72 5.21
C CYS A 142 1.81 4.63 4.77
N HIS A 143 1.62 5.37 3.67
CA HIS A 143 2.62 6.30 3.15
C HIS A 143 2.42 7.72 3.66
N ILE A 144 1.22 8.05 4.16
CA ILE A 144 0.87 9.40 4.61
C ILE A 144 1.27 9.66 6.05
N ASP A 145 1.43 10.94 6.38
CA ASP A 145 1.59 11.37 7.78
C ASP A 145 0.28 11.20 8.55
N ALA A 146 0.23 10.23 9.44
CA ALA A 146 -0.89 9.99 10.34
C ALA A 146 -0.58 10.38 11.80
N ALA A 147 0.39 11.27 12.03
CA ALA A 147 0.81 11.67 13.38
C ALA A 147 -0.31 12.35 14.17
N ARG A 148 -1.10 13.20 13.51
CA ARG A 148 -2.19 14.00 14.14
C ARG A 148 -3.51 13.90 13.34
N PRO A 149 -4.07 12.69 13.18
CA PRO A 149 -5.24 12.51 12.35
C PRO A 149 -6.49 13.13 12.99
N ASN A 150 -7.41 13.59 12.16
CA ASN A 150 -8.76 13.92 12.60
C ASN A 150 -9.37 12.73 13.32
N ARG A 151 -9.93 12.99 14.52
CA ARG A 151 -10.42 11.93 15.42
C ARG A 151 -11.56 11.10 14.79
N ALA A 152 -12.51 11.74 14.10
CA ALA A 152 -13.65 11.05 13.51
C ALA A 152 -13.19 10.09 12.40
N TRP A 153 -12.33 10.58 11.50
CA TRP A 153 -11.78 9.77 10.40
C TRP A 153 -10.89 8.63 10.90
N TRP A 154 -10.04 8.87 11.90
CA TRP A 154 -9.23 7.81 12.47
C TRP A 154 -10.07 6.76 13.19
N SER A 155 -11.08 7.18 13.97
CA SER A 155 -12.01 6.25 14.63
C SER A 155 -12.81 5.40 13.64
N PHE A 156 -13.07 5.93 12.44
CA PHE A 156 -13.70 5.19 11.36
C PHE A 156 -12.75 4.19 10.68
N LEU A 157 -11.52 4.62 10.38
CA LEU A 157 -10.54 3.80 9.66
C LEU A 157 -9.91 2.72 10.55
N ARG A 158 -9.63 3.04 11.82
CA ARG A 158 -8.89 2.17 12.74
C ARG A 158 -9.41 0.73 12.86
N PRO A 159 -10.73 0.47 12.93
CA PRO A 159 -11.24 -0.90 13.00
C PRO A 159 -10.81 -1.79 11.82
N PHE A 160 -10.69 -1.22 10.62
CA PHE A 160 -10.23 -1.96 9.43
C PHE A 160 -8.73 -2.21 9.51
N VAL A 161 -7.93 -1.17 9.72
CA VAL A 161 -6.47 -1.32 9.76
C VAL A 161 -5.99 -2.16 10.94
N ALA A 162 -6.74 -2.24 12.03
CA ALA A 162 -6.46 -3.11 13.16
C ALA A 162 -6.62 -4.61 12.85
N ARG A 163 -7.24 -4.98 11.72
CA ARG A 163 -7.42 -6.38 11.28
C ARG A 163 -6.27 -6.91 10.43
N TYR A 164 -5.34 -6.06 10.03
CA TYR A 164 -4.14 -6.47 9.32
C TYR A 164 -3.18 -7.23 10.26
N ASP A 165 -2.36 -8.11 9.69
CA ASP A 165 -1.36 -8.88 10.44
C ASP A 165 -0.11 -8.07 10.74
N ALA A 166 0.16 -7.02 9.94
CA ALA A 166 1.25 -6.08 10.15
C ALA A 166 0.97 -4.73 9.49
N SER A 167 1.69 -3.70 9.94
CA SER A 167 1.69 -2.38 9.27
C SER A 167 3.11 -1.92 8.98
N ILE A 168 3.25 -1.11 7.94
CA ILE A 168 4.49 -0.45 7.58
C ILE A 168 4.23 1.06 7.52
N PHE A 169 5.05 1.84 8.23
CA PHE A 169 5.02 3.30 8.22
C PHE A 169 6.35 3.86 7.71
N SER A 170 6.32 5.07 7.16
CA SER A 170 7.53 5.74 6.67
C SER A 170 8.44 6.22 7.80
N MET A 171 7.87 6.63 8.93
CA MET A 171 8.56 7.18 10.11
C MET A 171 7.85 6.77 11.39
N ALA A 172 8.58 6.74 12.50
CA ALA A 172 8.02 6.43 13.82
C ALA A 172 6.93 7.43 14.25
N SER A 173 7.10 8.72 13.92
CA SER A 173 6.11 9.76 14.22
C SER A 173 4.79 9.57 13.47
N PHE A 174 4.77 8.87 12.34
CA PHE A 174 3.57 8.58 11.55
C PHE A 174 2.82 7.33 12.05
N ALA A 175 3.52 6.47 12.82
CA ALA A 175 2.94 5.24 13.33
C ALA A 175 1.82 5.51 14.34
N ARG A 176 0.81 4.66 14.32
CA ARG A 176 -0.34 4.71 15.24
C ARG A 176 -0.39 3.42 16.05
N ASN A 177 -0.91 3.51 17.27
CA ASN A 177 -1.07 2.33 18.12
C ASN A 177 -2.09 1.36 17.51
N LEU A 178 -1.59 0.24 16.97
CA LEU A 178 -2.34 -0.86 16.37
C LEU A 178 -1.97 -2.19 17.08
N PRO A 179 -2.85 -3.21 17.07
CA PRO A 179 -2.68 -4.43 17.86
C PRO A 179 -1.71 -5.46 17.25
N HIS A 180 -0.99 -5.12 16.18
CA HIS A 180 -0.10 -6.01 15.43
C HIS A 180 1.29 -5.39 15.27
N PRO A 181 2.30 -6.15 14.80
CA PRO A 181 3.66 -5.66 14.53
C PRO A 181 3.67 -4.49 13.56
N GLN A 182 4.51 -3.52 13.84
CA GLN A 182 4.68 -2.32 13.02
C GLN A 182 6.14 -2.17 12.61
N TYR A 183 6.37 -1.96 11.32
CA TYR A 183 7.69 -1.81 10.74
C TYR A 183 7.88 -0.39 10.21
N LEU A 184 9.11 0.12 10.31
CA LEU A 184 9.49 1.42 9.77
C LEU A 184 10.33 1.20 8.52
N ILE A 185 9.76 1.55 7.36
CA ILE A 185 10.45 1.47 6.06
C ILE A 185 10.24 2.80 5.34
N GLN A 186 11.29 3.57 5.19
CA GLN A 186 11.24 4.84 4.47
C GLN A 186 10.89 4.62 2.99
N PRO A 187 10.11 5.52 2.37
CA PRO A 187 9.94 5.51 0.93
C PRO A 187 11.28 5.81 0.24
N ALA A 188 11.50 5.22 -0.91
CA ALA A 188 12.65 5.49 -1.75
C ALA A 188 12.23 6.30 -2.99
N ILE A 189 13.12 7.17 -3.45
CA ILE A 189 13.03 7.81 -4.77
C ILE A 189 13.82 6.92 -5.73
N ASP A 190 13.30 6.69 -6.92
CA ASP A 190 14.06 6.00 -7.95
C ASP A 190 15.11 6.95 -8.54
N PRO A 191 16.42 6.67 -8.36
CA PRO A 191 17.47 7.53 -8.90
C PRO A 191 17.60 7.45 -10.43
N LEU A 192 16.91 6.50 -11.07
CA LEU A 192 16.82 6.35 -12.53
C LEU A 192 15.51 6.95 -13.09
N ALA A 193 14.67 7.56 -12.26
CA ALA A 193 13.52 8.30 -12.73
C ALA A 193 13.96 9.55 -13.51
N PRO A 194 13.29 9.93 -14.62
CA PRO A 194 13.59 11.12 -15.39
C PRO A 194 13.31 12.40 -14.61
#